data_f677e58dcc9248acdff1ab6ac158ddc1
#
_entry.id   f677e58dcc9248acdff1ab6ac158ddc1
#
_cell.length_a   1.000
_cell.length_b   1.000
_cell.length_c   1.000
_cell.angle_alpha   90.00
_cell.angle_beta   90.00
_cell.angle_gamma   90.00
#
_symmetry.space_group_name_H-M   'P 1'
#
loop_
_entity.id
_entity.type
_entity.pdbx_description
1 polymer ?
#
loop_
_entity_poly.entity_id
_entity_poly.type
_entity_poly.pdbx_seq_one_letter_code
_entity_poly.pdbx_strand_id
1 'polypeptide(L)'
;DVYKRQTHHNTGDQWCIYPMYTFAHPIEDALEQITHSICTLEFEDQRPFYDWLLERLAESGLLQTPPPRQYEFARLNVTYVITSKRKLKQLVDEGHVAGWDDPRMPTIVGLRRRGYTPQALQLFAERSGISKSGGWIDYSSLEGALREDLDEKAPRAMAVLDPIKLVITNWDALHGEGTLDSCTAPVHPHHPERGQRTFQFGRELWIERTDYEETPPKGFFRLYPPQTLADGSTKPGNRVRLKYGHVIQCTGAVKNIDGEVIEVHAELVPDTKSGTPGADSVKVKGVITWVGLTDAVEAEVRLYDRLFADPHPDAGGKNFLEALNPDSLSVATAYLEPSLAQAQAGDTFQFERHGYFVADREDHKPGRPVFNKSTGLRDSWGK
;
A
#
# COMPACT_ATOMS: atom_id res chain seq x y z
N ASP A 1 14.30 36.46 -14.04
CA ASP A 1 14.68 37.54 -13.10
C ASP A 1 15.99 37.20 -12.40
N VAL A 2 16.92 38.14 -12.39
CA VAL A 2 18.21 38.01 -11.68
C VAL A 2 18.09 38.47 -10.23
N TYR A 3 17.21 39.43 -9.95
CA TYR A 3 16.93 39.95 -8.60
C TYR A 3 15.48 40.41 -8.48
N LYS A 4 15.00 40.54 -7.22
CA LYS A 4 13.72 41.13 -6.87
C LYS A 4 13.91 42.31 -5.91
N ARG A 5 13.06 43.31 -6.04
CA ARG A 5 12.92 44.38 -5.09
C ARG A 5 11.61 44.19 -4.32
N GLN A 6 11.71 43.90 -3.03
CA GLN A 6 10.52 43.62 -2.20
C GLN A 6 10.84 43.75 -0.70
N THR A 7 9.80 43.90 0.12
CA THR A 7 9.87 43.65 1.56
C THR A 7 9.94 42.16 1.81
N HIS A 8 10.81 41.69 2.70
CA HIS A 8 11.02 40.28 3.01
C HIS A 8 10.42 39.92 4.38
N HIS A 9 9.73 38.77 4.46
CA HIS A 9 9.01 38.34 5.66
C HIS A 9 9.88 38.16 6.91
N ASN A 10 11.18 37.88 6.78
CA ASN A 10 12.11 37.75 7.91
C ASN A 10 12.89 39.03 8.23
N THR A 11 13.23 39.81 7.19
CA THR A 11 14.15 40.94 7.33
C THR A 11 13.47 42.34 7.11
N GLY A 12 12.16 42.32 6.79
CA GLY A 12 11.42 43.55 6.50
C GLY A 12 12.07 44.33 5.34
N ASP A 13 12.35 45.61 5.58
CA ASP A 13 12.94 46.52 4.61
C ASP A 13 14.46 46.73 4.84
N GLN A 14 15.10 45.84 5.62
CA GLN A 14 16.56 45.93 5.88
C GLN A 14 17.38 45.86 4.58
N TRP A 15 16.92 45.01 3.62
CA TRP A 15 17.49 44.89 2.31
C TRP A 15 16.44 45.26 1.25
N CYS A 16 16.84 45.96 0.20
CA CYS A 16 15.90 46.38 -0.85
C CYS A 16 15.99 45.54 -2.11
N ILE A 17 17.06 44.77 -2.32
CA ILE A 17 17.30 43.94 -3.50
C ILE A 17 17.68 42.54 -3.01
N TYR A 18 17.00 41.54 -3.57
CA TYR A 18 17.25 40.13 -3.28
C TYR A 18 17.67 39.41 -4.58
N PRO A 19 18.91 38.85 -4.62
CA PRO A 19 19.32 37.99 -5.75
C PRO A 19 18.41 36.79 -5.84
N MET A 20 18.11 36.37 -7.07
CA MET A 20 17.34 35.17 -7.38
C MET A 20 18.27 34.00 -7.67
N TYR A 21 17.71 32.80 -7.89
CA TYR A 21 18.45 31.57 -8.13
C TYR A 21 19.52 31.68 -9.20
N THR A 22 19.24 32.37 -10.30
CA THR A 22 20.20 32.62 -11.38
C THR A 22 21.51 33.21 -10.88
N PHE A 23 21.47 34.04 -9.86
CA PHE A 23 22.62 34.72 -9.28
C PHE A 23 23.15 33.98 -8.04
N ALA A 24 22.28 33.54 -7.14
CA ALA A 24 22.64 32.93 -5.88
C ALA A 24 23.24 31.52 -6.06
N HIS A 25 22.60 30.68 -6.86
CA HIS A 25 23.01 29.28 -7.06
C HIS A 25 24.47 29.11 -7.53
N PRO A 26 24.97 29.83 -8.57
CA PRO A 26 26.37 29.73 -8.95
C PRO A 26 27.34 30.07 -7.83
N ILE A 27 27.04 31.15 -7.11
CA ILE A 27 27.94 31.67 -6.06
C ILE A 27 27.95 30.72 -4.85
N GLU A 28 26.78 30.27 -4.40
CA GLU A 28 26.68 29.36 -3.26
C GLU A 28 27.37 28.04 -3.51
N ASP A 29 27.13 27.41 -4.67
CA ASP A 29 27.78 26.16 -5.04
C ASP A 29 29.31 26.31 -5.15
N ALA A 30 29.80 27.43 -5.69
CA ALA A 30 31.21 27.68 -5.80
C ALA A 30 31.87 27.94 -4.43
N LEU A 31 31.24 28.67 -3.54
CA LEU A 31 31.73 28.91 -2.17
C LEU A 31 31.74 27.62 -1.32
N GLU A 32 30.79 26.74 -1.52
CA GLU A 32 30.72 25.42 -0.88
C GLU A 32 31.62 24.38 -1.53
N GLN A 33 32.36 24.73 -2.59
CA GLN A 33 33.27 23.85 -3.34
C GLN A 33 32.55 22.64 -3.95
N ILE A 34 31.31 22.79 -4.36
CA ILE A 34 30.58 21.79 -5.14
C ILE A 34 31.27 21.61 -6.48
N THR A 35 31.48 20.37 -6.90
CA THR A 35 32.13 20.07 -8.18
C THR A 35 31.15 20.00 -9.35
N HIS A 36 29.94 19.53 -9.09
CA HIS A 36 28.85 19.34 -10.07
C HIS A 36 27.62 20.06 -9.55
N SER A 37 27.32 21.22 -10.13
CA SER A 37 26.18 22.04 -9.77
C SER A 37 24.94 21.54 -10.51
N ILE A 38 24.06 20.80 -9.84
CA ILE A 38 22.93 20.11 -10.44
C ILE A 38 21.66 20.95 -10.33
N CYS A 39 20.96 21.13 -11.44
CA CYS A 39 19.69 21.86 -11.48
C CYS A 39 18.70 21.27 -12.49
N THR A 40 17.51 21.85 -12.57
CA THR A 40 16.48 21.45 -13.56
C THR A 40 16.76 22.09 -14.94
N LEU A 41 16.18 21.49 -15.99
CA LEU A 41 16.32 21.99 -17.39
C LEU A 41 15.86 23.45 -17.57
N GLU A 42 15.08 23.99 -16.66
CA GLU A 42 14.64 25.39 -16.66
C GLU A 42 15.82 26.39 -16.66
N PHE A 43 16.99 25.94 -16.20
CA PHE A 43 18.20 26.76 -16.10
C PHE A 43 19.22 26.52 -17.24
N GLU A 44 18.92 25.66 -18.21
CA GLU A 44 19.85 25.34 -19.29
C GLU A 44 20.26 26.58 -20.09
N ASP A 45 19.31 27.43 -20.45
CA ASP A 45 19.55 28.69 -21.18
C ASP A 45 20.37 29.70 -20.37
N GLN A 46 20.48 29.51 -19.05
CA GLN A 46 21.23 30.39 -18.15
C GLN A 46 22.68 29.94 -17.93
N ARG A 47 23.11 28.79 -18.49
CA ARG A 47 24.47 28.30 -18.34
C ARG A 47 25.54 29.29 -18.77
N PRO A 48 25.40 30.05 -19.89
CA PRO A 48 26.38 31.08 -20.26
C PRO A 48 26.56 32.17 -19.19
N PHE A 49 25.48 32.54 -18.52
CA PHE A 49 25.56 33.49 -17.39
C PHE A 49 26.24 32.86 -16.17
N TYR A 50 25.93 31.59 -15.86
CA TYR A 50 26.55 30.84 -14.79
C TYR A 50 28.08 30.80 -14.96
N ASP A 51 28.57 30.39 -16.14
CA ASP A 51 29.98 30.30 -16.43
C ASP A 51 30.67 31.68 -16.36
N TRP A 52 30.07 32.70 -17.00
CA TRP A 52 30.59 34.07 -16.99
C TRP A 52 30.71 34.64 -15.57
N LEU A 53 29.69 34.47 -14.73
CA LEU A 53 29.70 34.97 -13.36
C LEU A 53 30.83 34.35 -12.53
N LEU A 54 30.97 33.04 -12.59
CA LEU A 54 32.01 32.32 -11.84
C LEU A 54 33.42 32.67 -12.32
N GLU A 55 33.62 32.84 -13.65
CA GLU A 55 34.91 33.32 -14.20
C GLU A 55 35.24 34.71 -13.63
N ARG A 56 34.33 35.66 -13.62
CA ARG A 56 34.59 37.01 -13.09
C ARG A 56 34.91 37.01 -11.60
N LEU A 57 34.23 36.19 -10.83
CA LEU A 57 34.47 36.05 -9.41
C LEU A 57 35.81 35.33 -9.11
N ALA A 58 36.20 34.34 -9.93
CA ALA A 58 37.49 33.68 -9.81
C ALA A 58 38.67 34.63 -10.16
N GLU A 59 38.51 35.43 -11.24
CA GLU A 59 39.51 36.44 -11.61
C GLU A 59 39.73 37.49 -10.53
N SER A 60 38.67 37.82 -9.77
CA SER A 60 38.75 38.75 -8.63
C SER A 60 39.33 38.12 -7.36
N GLY A 61 39.65 36.82 -7.39
CA GLY A 61 40.17 36.09 -6.24
C GLY A 61 39.14 35.72 -5.17
N LEU A 62 37.86 35.89 -5.46
CA LEU A 62 36.78 35.57 -4.54
C LEU A 62 36.42 34.09 -4.52
N LEU A 63 36.74 33.35 -5.57
CA LEU A 63 36.42 31.93 -5.70
C LEU A 63 37.70 31.11 -5.98
N GLN A 64 37.67 29.85 -5.55
CA GLN A 64 38.69 28.86 -5.90
C GLN A 64 38.58 28.42 -7.35
N THR A 65 39.68 27.98 -7.94
CA THR A 65 39.71 27.43 -9.30
C THR A 65 40.10 25.93 -9.26
N PRO A 66 39.52 25.11 -10.15
CA PRO A 66 38.49 25.41 -11.13
C PRO A 66 37.10 25.60 -10.49
N PRO A 67 36.24 26.52 -11.01
CA PRO A 67 34.90 26.69 -10.54
C PRO A 67 34.03 25.48 -10.91
N PRO A 68 32.90 25.26 -10.21
CA PRO A 68 31.96 24.20 -10.55
C PRO A 68 31.33 24.38 -11.94
N ARG A 69 30.80 23.29 -12.50
CA ARG A 69 30.04 23.32 -13.74
C ARG A 69 28.58 22.98 -13.48
N GLN A 70 27.68 23.63 -14.24
CA GLN A 70 26.24 23.39 -14.19
C GLN A 70 25.87 22.17 -15.03
N TYR A 71 25.02 21.30 -14.47
CA TYR A 71 24.45 20.12 -15.12
C TYR A 71 22.93 20.11 -14.90
N GLU A 72 22.17 20.04 -15.97
CA GLU A 72 20.72 20.10 -15.94
C GLU A 72 20.10 18.73 -16.22
N PHE A 73 19.01 18.45 -15.53
CA PHE A 73 18.22 17.23 -15.70
C PHE A 73 16.73 17.53 -15.80
N ALA A 74 16.03 16.65 -16.53
CA ALA A 74 14.58 16.72 -16.63
C ALA A 74 13.91 16.47 -15.27
N ARG A 75 12.76 17.11 -15.08
CA ARG A 75 11.90 16.83 -13.94
C ARG A 75 11.35 15.41 -14.04
N LEU A 76 11.33 14.68 -12.91
CA LEU A 76 10.62 13.42 -12.78
C LEU A 76 9.11 13.70 -12.72
N ASN A 77 8.37 13.28 -13.73
CA ASN A 77 6.91 13.35 -13.76
C ASN A 77 6.33 11.94 -13.58
N VAL A 78 5.37 11.81 -12.69
CA VAL A 78 4.69 10.54 -12.39
C VAL A 78 3.21 10.71 -12.67
N THR A 79 2.60 9.75 -13.38
CA THR A 79 1.16 9.78 -13.67
C THR A 79 0.34 9.70 -12.38
N TYR A 80 -0.88 10.22 -12.38
CA TYR A 80 -1.81 10.26 -11.23
C TYR A 80 -1.28 11.04 -10.01
N VAL A 81 -0.27 11.89 -10.21
CA VAL A 81 0.38 12.66 -9.14
C VAL A 81 0.50 14.12 -9.54
N ILE A 82 0.31 15.02 -8.58
CA ILE A 82 0.63 16.44 -8.67
C ILE A 82 1.80 16.75 -7.75
N THR A 83 2.82 17.43 -8.26
CA THR A 83 4.01 17.82 -7.47
C THR A 83 4.05 19.33 -7.17
N SER A 84 3.08 20.11 -7.65
CA SER A 84 3.00 21.55 -7.40
C SER A 84 2.65 21.85 -5.94
N LYS A 85 3.58 22.48 -5.21
CA LYS A 85 3.39 22.86 -3.80
C LYS A 85 2.09 23.66 -3.57
N ARG A 86 1.75 24.59 -4.47
CA ARG A 86 0.52 25.40 -4.35
C ARG A 86 -0.74 24.56 -4.44
N LYS A 87 -0.79 23.60 -5.38
CA LYS A 87 -1.94 22.70 -5.54
C LYS A 87 -2.03 21.70 -4.38
N LEU A 88 -0.90 21.16 -3.92
CA LEU A 88 -0.88 20.30 -2.74
C LEU A 88 -1.34 21.05 -1.47
N LYS A 89 -0.92 22.31 -1.32
CA LYS A 89 -1.39 23.17 -0.22
C LYS A 89 -2.91 23.38 -0.31
N GLN A 90 -3.46 23.60 -1.50
CA GLN A 90 -4.89 23.75 -1.72
C GLN A 90 -5.67 22.50 -1.28
N LEU A 91 -5.17 21.29 -1.59
CA LEU A 91 -5.79 20.03 -1.13
C LEU A 91 -5.88 19.94 0.40
N VAL A 92 -4.85 20.42 1.10
CA VAL A 92 -4.82 20.46 2.57
C VAL A 92 -5.75 21.54 3.12
N ASP A 93 -5.66 22.75 2.59
CA ASP A 93 -6.44 23.91 3.08
C ASP A 93 -7.96 23.71 2.88
N GLU A 94 -8.36 23.05 1.78
CA GLU A 94 -9.76 22.77 1.45
C GLU A 94 -10.26 21.43 2.03
N GLY A 95 -9.41 20.68 2.74
CA GLY A 95 -9.81 19.45 3.43
C GLY A 95 -10.05 18.23 2.52
N HIS A 96 -9.50 18.22 1.30
CA HIS A 96 -9.54 17.05 0.41
C HIS A 96 -8.64 15.91 0.90
N VAL A 97 -7.61 16.25 1.67
CA VAL A 97 -6.72 15.33 2.37
C VAL A 97 -6.56 15.76 3.82
N ALA A 98 -6.18 14.83 4.71
CA ALA A 98 -6.09 15.09 6.16
C ALA A 98 -4.92 16.03 6.54
N GLY A 99 -3.89 16.12 5.71
CA GLY A 99 -2.72 16.94 5.96
C GLY A 99 -1.58 16.62 4.99
N TRP A 100 -0.41 17.20 5.24
CA TRP A 100 0.79 16.97 4.44
C TRP A 100 1.33 15.53 4.54
N ASP A 101 0.96 14.83 5.60
CA ASP A 101 1.30 13.42 5.89
C ASP A 101 0.21 12.43 5.47
N ASP A 102 -0.89 12.91 4.84
CA ASP A 102 -1.92 12.00 4.32
C ASP A 102 -1.28 10.95 3.40
N PRO A 103 -1.56 9.66 3.61
CA PRO A 103 -0.98 8.56 2.80
C PRO A 103 -1.24 8.65 1.30
N ARG A 104 -2.13 9.50 0.83
CA ARG A 104 -2.41 9.76 -0.59
C ARG A 104 -1.53 10.87 -1.17
N MET A 105 -0.85 11.63 -0.32
CA MET A 105 -0.01 12.75 -0.73
C MET A 105 1.38 12.26 -1.21
N PRO A 106 1.93 12.84 -2.29
CA PRO A 106 3.26 12.48 -2.81
C PRO A 106 4.40 13.17 -2.03
N THR A 107 4.20 13.42 -0.76
CA THR A 107 5.22 13.94 0.15
C THR A 107 5.99 12.79 0.78
N ILE A 108 7.24 13.03 1.19
CA ILE A 108 8.04 12.00 1.88
C ILE A 108 7.34 11.53 3.16
N VAL A 109 6.70 12.43 3.90
CA VAL A 109 5.95 12.07 5.12
C VAL A 109 4.69 11.28 4.81
N GLY A 110 3.94 11.62 3.76
CA GLY A 110 2.77 10.87 3.30
C GLY A 110 3.14 9.49 2.77
N LEU A 111 4.15 9.39 1.92
CA LEU A 111 4.66 8.12 1.41
C LEU A 111 5.14 7.21 2.56
N ARG A 112 5.88 7.76 3.54
CA ARG A 112 6.34 7.02 4.72
C ARG A 112 5.15 6.51 5.55
N ARG A 113 4.13 7.33 5.77
CA ARG A 113 2.91 6.95 6.49
C ARG A 113 2.11 5.89 5.74
N ARG A 114 2.16 5.89 4.40
CA ARG A 114 1.57 4.83 3.56
C ARG A 114 2.39 3.53 3.55
N GLY A 115 3.62 3.54 4.08
CA GLY A 115 4.46 2.35 4.17
C GLY A 115 5.52 2.23 3.07
N TYR A 116 5.78 3.30 2.30
CA TYR A 116 6.92 3.32 1.39
C TYR A 116 8.24 3.32 2.17
N THR A 117 9.13 2.44 1.76
CA THR A 117 10.44 2.30 2.35
C THR A 117 11.48 3.17 1.63
N PRO A 118 12.56 3.60 2.30
CA PRO A 118 13.65 4.29 1.62
C PRO A 118 14.22 3.49 0.45
N GLN A 119 14.36 2.16 0.60
CA GLN A 119 14.89 1.28 -0.44
C GLN A 119 13.97 1.22 -1.66
N ALA A 120 12.66 1.17 -1.47
CA ALA A 120 11.71 1.22 -2.58
C ALA A 120 11.81 2.54 -3.37
N LEU A 121 11.98 3.67 -2.68
CA LEU A 121 12.15 4.97 -3.32
C LEU A 121 13.50 5.07 -4.05
N GLN A 122 14.58 4.54 -3.48
CA GLN A 122 15.87 4.44 -4.14
C GLN A 122 15.81 3.57 -5.41
N LEU A 123 15.21 2.39 -5.31
CA LEU A 123 15.01 1.48 -6.44
C LEU A 123 14.18 2.13 -7.56
N PHE A 124 13.13 2.86 -7.19
CA PHE A 124 12.32 3.63 -8.15
C PHE A 124 13.17 4.72 -8.84
N ALA A 125 13.95 5.48 -8.09
CA ALA A 125 14.84 6.51 -8.63
C ALA A 125 15.89 5.95 -9.57
N GLU A 126 16.54 4.83 -9.19
CA GLU A 126 17.53 4.14 -10.03
C GLU A 126 16.93 3.65 -11.35
N ARG A 127 15.75 3.04 -11.30
CA ARG A 127 15.03 2.55 -12.49
C ARG A 127 14.52 3.66 -13.40
N SER A 128 14.14 4.79 -12.81
CA SER A 128 13.72 5.98 -13.55
C SER A 128 14.88 6.58 -14.34
N GLY A 129 16.09 6.44 -13.82
CA GLY A 129 17.31 6.95 -14.43
C GLY A 129 17.37 8.48 -14.44
N ILE A 130 18.43 9.00 -15.08
CA ILE A 130 18.69 10.43 -15.24
C ILE A 130 18.65 10.76 -16.73
N SER A 131 17.85 11.76 -17.11
CA SER A 131 17.68 12.16 -18.52
C SER A 131 17.47 13.66 -18.64
N LYS A 132 17.85 14.22 -19.80
CA LYS A 132 17.44 15.57 -20.24
C LYS A 132 16.14 15.58 -21.01
N SER A 133 15.64 14.43 -21.47
CA SER A 133 14.31 14.36 -22.10
C SER A 133 13.24 14.19 -21.03
N GLY A 134 12.35 15.16 -20.91
CA GLY A 134 11.17 15.07 -20.05
C GLY A 134 10.26 13.93 -20.49
N GLY A 135 9.81 13.10 -19.54
CA GLY A 135 8.90 12.00 -19.79
C GLY A 135 8.00 11.77 -18.60
N TRP A 136 6.96 10.96 -18.78
CA TRP A 136 6.07 10.52 -17.74
C TRP A 136 6.39 9.07 -17.38
N ILE A 137 6.52 8.79 -16.08
CA ILE A 137 6.66 7.44 -15.54
C ILE A 137 5.32 7.05 -14.95
N ASP A 138 4.85 5.86 -15.27
CA ASP A 138 3.60 5.37 -14.71
C ASP A 138 3.72 5.12 -13.20
N TYR A 139 2.68 5.48 -12.45
CA TYR A 139 2.62 5.32 -10.99
C TYR A 139 2.81 3.86 -10.56
N SER A 140 2.40 2.91 -11.41
CA SER A 140 2.61 1.47 -11.16
C SER A 140 4.08 1.08 -11.03
N SER A 141 5.01 1.86 -11.61
CA SER A 141 6.46 1.64 -11.45
C SER A 141 6.92 1.92 -10.02
N LEU A 142 6.37 2.97 -9.39
CA LEU A 142 6.61 3.29 -7.98
C LEU A 142 6.02 2.22 -7.05
N GLU A 143 4.77 1.79 -7.32
CA GLU A 143 4.13 0.70 -6.60
C GLU A 143 4.86 -0.64 -6.81
N GLY A 144 5.42 -0.87 -8.00
CA GLY A 144 6.23 -2.04 -8.33
C GLY A 144 7.50 -2.14 -7.51
N ALA A 145 8.22 -1.02 -7.37
CA ALA A 145 9.41 -0.95 -6.53
C ALA A 145 9.10 -1.21 -5.05
N LEU A 146 7.96 -0.70 -4.57
CA LEU A 146 7.50 -0.98 -3.21
C LEU A 146 7.14 -2.46 -3.01
N ARG A 147 6.40 -3.06 -3.96
CA ARG A 147 6.06 -4.49 -3.89
C ARG A 147 7.29 -5.37 -3.80
N GLU A 148 8.31 -5.10 -4.62
CA GLU A 148 9.55 -5.87 -4.65
C GLU A 148 10.29 -5.81 -3.31
N ASP A 149 10.43 -4.62 -2.74
CA ASP A 149 11.07 -4.45 -1.44
C ASP A 149 10.29 -5.13 -0.29
N LEU A 150 8.96 -5.00 -0.31
CA LEU A 150 8.11 -5.58 0.73
C LEU A 150 7.91 -7.11 0.57
N ASP A 151 8.01 -7.65 -0.65
CA ASP A 151 7.91 -9.09 -0.86
C ASP A 151 9.04 -9.84 -0.14
N GLU A 152 10.23 -9.28 -0.15
CA GLU A 152 11.39 -9.81 0.56
C GLU A 152 11.34 -9.60 2.08
N LYS A 153 10.78 -8.47 2.53
CA LYS A 153 10.90 -8.05 3.93
C LYS A 153 9.69 -8.35 4.79
N ALA A 154 8.48 -8.18 4.25
CA ALA A 154 7.28 -8.14 5.04
C ALA A 154 6.85 -9.53 5.54
N PRO A 155 6.66 -9.73 6.86
CA PRO A 155 6.00 -10.92 7.39
C PRO A 155 4.62 -11.11 6.77
N ARG A 156 4.22 -12.38 6.61
CA ARG A 156 2.87 -12.74 6.13
C ARG A 156 1.93 -12.85 7.31
N ALA A 157 0.67 -12.46 7.10
CA ALA A 157 -0.39 -12.65 8.07
C ALA A 157 -1.73 -12.85 7.34
N MET A 158 -2.64 -13.59 7.94
CA MET A 158 -4.02 -13.65 7.45
C MET A 158 -4.84 -12.52 8.03
N ALA A 159 -5.66 -11.92 7.18
CA ALA A 159 -6.62 -10.88 7.53
C ALA A 159 -7.92 -11.12 6.77
N VAL A 160 -9.03 -10.73 7.36
CA VAL A 160 -10.37 -10.75 6.76
C VAL A 160 -10.89 -9.31 6.79
N LEU A 161 -11.02 -8.71 5.62
CA LEU A 161 -11.34 -7.28 5.45
C LEU A 161 -12.83 -6.99 5.31
N ASP A 162 -13.58 -7.93 4.72
CA ASP A 162 -15.05 -7.90 4.64
C ASP A 162 -15.60 -9.19 5.28
N PRO A 163 -15.69 -9.23 6.62
CA PRO A 163 -15.92 -10.45 7.36
C PRO A 163 -17.35 -10.97 7.24
N ILE A 164 -17.45 -12.29 7.09
CA ILE A 164 -18.65 -13.06 7.32
C ILE A 164 -18.32 -14.25 8.22
N LYS A 165 -19.23 -14.60 9.13
CA LYS A 165 -19.02 -15.71 10.04
C LYS A 165 -19.14 -17.05 9.30
N LEU A 166 -18.19 -17.97 9.60
CA LEU A 166 -18.22 -19.36 9.18
C LEU A 166 -18.37 -20.25 10.41
N VAL A 167 -19.35 -21.14 10.40
CA VAL A 167 -19.59 -22.11 11.49
C VAL A 167 -19.31 -23.52 10.99
N ILE A 168 -18.41 -24.22 11.68
CA ILE A 168 -18.11 -25.63 11.46
C ILE A 168 -19.07 -26.48 12.27
N THR A 169 -20.13 -26.95 11.63
CA THR A 169 -21.31 -27.53 12.31
C THR A 169 -21.04 -28.88 12.98
N ASN A 170 -20.06 -29.63 12.53
CA ASN A 170 -19.68 -30.91 13.10
C ASN A 170 -18.44 -30.83 14.03
N TRP A 171 -17.98 -29.60 14.38
CA TRP A 171 -16.77 -29.41 15.18
C TRP A 171 -16.86 -30.09 16.55
N ASP A 172 -17.92 -29.79 17.29
CA ASP A 172 -18.08 -30.28 18.66
C ASP A 172 -18.22 -31.82 18.73
N ALA A 173 -18.83 -32.42 17.69
CA ALA A 173 -18.94 -33.87 17.59
C ALA A 173 -17.60 -34.55 17.30
N LEU A 174 -16.67 -33.89 16.62
CA LEU A 174 -15.36 -34.44 16.26
C LEU A 174 -14.29 -34.17 17.33
N HIS A 175 -14.34 -33.01 17.97
CA HIS A 175 -13.26 -32.52 18.82
C HIS A 175 -13.69 -32.23 20.26
N GLY A 176 -14.99 -32.15 20.55
CA GLY A 176 -15.56 -31.71 21.83
C GLY A 176 -15.86 -30.22 21.85
N GLU A 177 -16.85 -29.87 22.69
CA GLU A 177 -17.31 -28.47 22.84
C GLU A 177 -16.19 -27.58 23.39
N GLY A 178 -16.02 -26.40 22.80
CA GLY A 178 -15.04 -25.40 23.20
C GLY A 178 -13.58 -25.75 22.90
N THR A 179 -13.31 -26.87 22.23
CA THR A 179 -11.96 -27.28 21.84
C THR A 179 -11.42 -26.39 20.72
N LEU A 180 -10.12 -26.07 20.79
CA LEU A 180 -9.40 -25.35 19.75
C LEU A 180 -8.27 -26.21 19.20
N ASP A 181 -8.00 -26.11 17.90
CA ASP A 181 -6.89 -26.78 17.23
C ASP A 181 -5.86 -25.74 16.77
N SER A 182 -4.62 -25.91 17.19
CA SER A 182 -3.54 -24.98 16.88
C SER A 182 -3.00 -25.21 15.47
N CYS A 183 -3.13 -24.21 14.62
CA CYS A 183 -2.55 -24.18 13.28
C CYS A 183 -1.29 -23.32 13.24
N THR A 184 -0.35 -23.66 12.37
CA THR A 184 0.90 -22.92 12.19
C THR A 184 1.17 -22.57 10.73
N ALA A 185 1.84 -21.46 10.50
CA ALA A 185 2.28 -21.01 9.20
C ALA A 185 3.66 -20.34 9.30
N PRO A 186 4.48 -20.38 8.25
CA PRO A 186 5.74 -19.64 8.27
C PRO A 186 5.49 -18.13 8.37
N VAL A 187 6.32 -17.43 9.15
CA VAL A 187 6.30 -15.95 9.20
C VAL A 187 6.59 -15.38 7.82
N HIS A 188 7.51 -16.02 7.07
CA HIS A 188 7.81 -15.65 5.69
C HIS A 188 8.10 -16.91 4.87
N PRO A 189 7.51 -17.09 3.66
CA PRO A 189 7.64 -18.33 2.89
C PRO A 189 9.07 -18.61 2.40
N HIS A 190 9.86 -17.56 2.16
CA HIS A 190 11.24 -17.66 1.66
C HIS A 190 12.29 -17.54 2.77
N HIS A 191 11.89 -17.26 4.00
CA HIS A 191 12.75 -17.04 5.16
C HIS A 191 12.34 -17.93 6.33
N PRO A 192 12.59 -19.26 6.26
CA PRO A 192 12.20 -20.19 7.33
C PRO A 192 12.88 -19.90 8.67
N GLU A 193 14.03 -19.23 8.65
CA GLU A 193 14.76 -18.79 9.84
C GLU A 193 14.00 -17.74 10.67
N ARG A 194 13.00 -17.06 10.09
CA ARG A 194 12.13 -16.12 10.83
C ARG A 194 11.09 -16.83 11.69
N GLY A 195 11.04 -18.16 11.61
CA GLY A 195 10.16 -18.97 12.46
C GLY A 195 8.73 -19.08 11.94
N GLN A 196 7.85 -19.43 12.88
CA GLN A 196 6.45 -19.73 12.60
C GLN A 196 5.53 -18.84 13.43
N ARG A 197 4.35 -18.56 12.89
CA ARG A 197 3.22 -17.95 13.60
C ARG A 197 2.16 -19.00 13.87
N THR A 198 1.45 -18.85 14.98
CA THR A 198 0.44 -19.80 15.48
C THR A 198 -0.89 -19.08 15.65
N PHE A 199 -1.98 -19.73 15.27
CA PHE A 199 -3.34 -19.24 15.38
C PHE A 199 -4.31 -20.39 15.61
N GLN A 200 -5.50 -20.09 16.18
CA GLN A 200 -6.42 -21.10 16.66
C GLN A 200 -7.56 -21.33 15.66
N PHE A 201 -7.77 -22.59 15.34
CA PHE A 201 -8.92 -23.08 14.60
C PHE A 201 -9.97 -23.60 15.60
N GLY A 202 -11.21 -23.19 15.45
CA GLY A 202 -12.29 -23.64 16.30
C GLY A 202 -13.59 -23.80 15.50
N ARG A 203 -14.69 -23.89 16.25
CA ARG A 203 -16.02 -24.03 15.66
C ARG A 203 -16.40 -22.80 14.83
N GLU A 204 -16.02 -21.60 15.24
CA GLU A 204 -16.43 -20.34 14.62
C GLU A 204 -15.19 -19.58 14.10
N LEU A 205 -15.28 -19.10 12.86
CA LEU A 205 -14.21 -18.45 12.14
C LEU A 205 -14.76 -17.23 11.40
N TRP A 206 -13.86 -16.31 11.03
CA TRP A 206 -14.13 -15.24 10.07
C TRP A 206 -13.53 -15.62 8.71
N ILE A 207 -14.29 -15.40 7.64
CA ILE A 207 -13.83 -15.51 6.24
C ILE A 207 -14.24 -14.28 5.45
N GLU A 208 -13.63 -14.06 4.28
CA GLU A 208 -14.08 -13.01 3.38
C GLU A 208 -15.49 -13.30 2.85
N ARG A 209 -16.35 -12.31 2.84
CA ARG A 209 -17.70 -12.41 2.25
C ARG A 209 -17.62 -12.88 0.80
N THR A 210 -16.64 -12.43 0.03
CA THR A 210 -16.40 -12.82 -1.35
C THR A 210 -15.94 -14.28 -1.51
N ASP A 211 -15.65 -14.99 -0.42
CA ASP A 211 -15.33 -16.42 -0.45
C ASP A 211 -16.58 -17.33 -0.41
N TYR A 212 -17.75 -16.74 -0.30
CA TYR A 212 -19.03 -17.44 -0.40
C TYR A 212 -19.90 -16.87 -1.52
N GLU A 213 -20.57 -17.77 -2.26
CA GLU A 213 -21.53 -17.41 -3.31
C GLU A 213 -22.66 -18.43 -3.33
N GLU A 214 -23.90 -17.97 -3.18
CA GLU A 214 -25.06 -18.87 -3.16
C GLU A 214 -25.33 -19.50 -4.54
N THR A 215 -25.16 -18.69 -5.59
CA THR A 215 -25.34 -19.10 -6.98
C THR A 215 -24.01 -18.90 -7.72
N PRO A 216 -23.09 -19.87 -7.63
CA PRO A 216 -21.71 -19.67 -8.08
C PRO A 216 -21.63 -19.52 -9.60
N PRO A 217 -20.91 -18.50 -10.11
CA PRO A 217 -20.64 -18.38 -11.53
C PRO A 217 -19.68 -19.49 -11.99
N LYS A 218 -19.64 -19.71 -13.31
CA LYS A 218 -18.71 -20.70 -13.90
C LYS A 218 -17.26 -20.36 -13.51
N GLY A 219 -16.56 -21.35 -12.95
CA GLY A 219 -15.17 -21.20 -12.53
C GLY A 219 -14.99 -20.68 -11.08
N PHE A 220 -16.06 -20.56 -10.33
CA PHE A 220 -15.96 -20.24 -8.92
C PHE A 220 -15.56 -21.48 -8.11
N PHE A 221 -14.42 -21.45 -7.45
CA PHE A 221 -13.86 -22.57 -6.68
C PHE A 221 -13.88 -22.36 -5.17
N ARG A 222 -14.57 -21.32 -4.67
CA ARG A 222 -14.70 -21.03 -3.25
C ARG A 222 -15.98 -21.69 -2.69
N LEU A 223 -16.47 -21.27 -1.53
CA LEU A 223 -17.62 -21.89 -0.87
C LEU A 223 -18.93 -21.57 -1.58
N TYR A 224 -19.72 -22.61 -1.84
CA TYR A 224 -21.11 -22.50 -2.24
C TYR A 224 -21.90 -23.70 -1.67
N PRO A 225 -23.21 -23.51 -1.37
CA PRO A 225 -24.05 -24.56 -0.79
C PRO A 225 -24.40 -25.64 -1.81
N PRO A 226 -25.02 -26.77 -1.39
CA PRO A 226 -25.55 -27.78 -2.31
C PRO A 226 -26.43 -27.14 -3.40
N GLN A 227 -26.26 -27.65 -4.63
CA GLN A 227 -26.96 -27.15 -5.82
C GLN A 227 -27.91 -28.20 -6.37
N THR A 228 -29.17 -27.81 -6.62
CA THR A 228 -30.10 -28.66 -7.36
C THR A 228 -29.82 -28.55 -8.86
N LEU A 229 -29.52 -29.65 -9.50
CA LEU A 229 -29.24 -29.73 -10.93
C LEU A 229 -30.54 -29.78 -11.75
N ALA A 230 -30.45 -29.56 -13.06
CA ALA A 230 -31.61 -29.56 -13.97
C ALA A 230 -32.32 -30.91 -14.06
N ASP A 231 -31.65 -32.02 -13.75
CA ASP A 231 -32.20 -33.38 -13.68
C ASP A 231 -32.85 -33.69 -12.32
N GLY A 232 -32.92 -32.72 -11.39
CA GLY A 232 -33.46 -32.90 -10.05
C GLY A 232 -32.51 -33.51 -9.04
N SER A 233 -31.31 -33.92 -9.43
CA SER A 233 -30.28 -34.39 -8.50
C SER A 233 -29.64 -33.25 -7.70
N THR A 234 -29.07 -33.58 -6.54
CA THR A 234 -28.39 -32.62 -5.71
C THR A 234 -26.88 -32.83 -5.78
N LYS A 235 -26.17 -31.79 -6.26
CA LYS A 235 -24.71 -31.73 -6.17
C LYS A 235 -24.34 -31.22 -4.78
N PRO A 236 -23.47 -31.90 -4.03
CA PRO A 236 -23.00 -31.41 -2.73
C PRO A 236 -22.34 -30.01 -2.82
N GLY A 237 -22.37 -29.27 -1.73
CA GLY A 237 -21.67 -28.01 -1.60
C GLY A 237 -20.16 -28.18 -1.83
N ASN A 238 -19.51 -27.12 -2.22
CA ASN A 238 -18.10 -27.16 -2.60
C ASN A 238 -17.20 -27.41 -1.38
N ARG A 239 -16.06 -28.05 -1.69
CA ARG A 239 -14.96 -28.23 -0.73
C ARG A 239 -13.85 -27.22 -1.00
N VAL A 240 -13.34 -26.60 0.07
CA VAL A 240 -12.19 -25.72 0.03
C VAL A 240 -11.24 -26.06 1.17
N ARG A 241 -9.97 -25.68 1.01
CA ARG A 241 -9.02 -25.70 2.10
C ARG A 241 -9.02 -24.33 2.79
N LEU A 242 -9.22 -24.31 4.06
CA LEU A 242 -8.85 -23.18 4.91
C LEU A 242 -7.31 -23.18 4.99
N LYS A 243 -6.70 -22.08 4.56
CA LYS A 243 -5.23 -21.99 4.37
C LYS A 243 -4.51 -22.34 5.66
N TYR A 244 -3.53 -23.22 5.62
CA TYR A 244 -2.81 -23.78 6.78
C TYR A 244 -3.66 -24.61 7.77
N GLY A 245 -4.95 -24.75 7.52
CA GLY A 245 -5.90 -25.51 8.33
C GLY A 245 -6.44 -26.74 7.62
N HIS A 246 -7.72 -26.96 7.76
CA HIS A 246 -8.44 -28.14 7.30
C HIS A 246 -9.15 -27.94 5.95
N VAL A 247 -9.58 -29.05 5.35
CA VAL A 247 -10.58 -29.01 4.27
C VAL A 247 -11.97 -28.97 4.90
N ILE A 248 -12.83 -28.13 4.38
CA ILE A 248 -14.24 -28.02 4.78
C ILE A 248 -15.15 -28.18 3.56
N GLN A 249 -16.39 -28.61 3.78
CA GLN A 249 -17.43 -28.71 2.79
C GLN A 249 -18.60 -27.80 3.16
N CYS A 250 -19.00 -26.89 2.29
CA CYS A 250 -20.14 -26.02 2.51
C CYS A 250 -21.44 -26.80 2.58
N THR A 251 -22.25 -26.53 3.61
CA THR A 251 -23.57 -27.17 3.81
C THR A 251 -24.72 -26.19 3.65
N GLY A 252 -24.48 -24.88 3.79
CA GLY A 252 -25.53 -23.88 3.68
C GLY A 252 -25.11 -22.51 4.19
N ALA A 253 -26.09 -21.66 4.38
CA ALA A 253 -25.91 -20.34 4.97
C ALA A 253 -27.17 -19.88 5.72
N VAL A 254 -27.02 -18.96 6.65
CA VAL A 254 -28.11 -18.27 7.35
C VAL A 254 -28.21 -16.87 6.80
N LYS A 255 -29.44 -16.42 6.58
CA LYS A 255 -29.77 -15.07 6.09
C LYS A 255 -30.51 -14.26 7.15
N ASN A 256 -30.31 -12.95 7.11
CA ASN A 256 -31.11 -12.01 7.89
C ASN A 256 -32.48 -11.78 7.22
N ILE A 257 -33.30 -10.91 7.83
CA ILE A 257 -34.65 -10.58 7.33
C ILE A 257 -34.63 -9.90 5.95
N ASP A 258 -33.53 -9.25 5.61
CA ASP A 258 -33.32 -8.54 4.33
C ASP A 258 -32.82 -9.48 3.23
N GLY A 259 -32.57 -10.76 3.56
CA GLY A 259 -32.07 -11.78 2.63
C GLY A 259 -30.54 -11.79 2.48
N GLU A 260 -29.82 -11.00 3.26
CA GLU A 260 -28.35 -10.98 3.23
C GLU A 260 -27.79 -12.17 4.01
N VAL A 261 -26.74 -12.78 3.48
CA VAL A 261 -26.02 -13.86 4.16
C VAL A 261 -25.21 -13.29 5.33
N ILE A 262 -25.52 -13.76 6.54
CA ILE A 262 -24.86 -13.34 7.78
C ILE A 262 -23.93 -14.42 8.35
N GLU A 263 -24.15 -15.67 7.98
CA GLU A 263 -23.37 -16.81 8.47
C GLU A 263 -23.32 -17.92 7.41
N VAL A 264 -22.16 -18.51 7.21
CA VAL A 264 -21.94 -19.65 6.32
C VAL A 264 -21.75 -20.90 7.17
N HIS A 265 -22.38 -22.00 6.79
CA HIS A 265 -22.23 -23.30 7.43
C HIS A 265 -21.40 -24.26 6.59
N ALA A 266 -20.50 -24.96 7.26
CA ALA A 266 -19.70 -26.01 6.63
C ALA A 266 -19.43 -27.16 7.62
N GLU A 267 -19.08 -28.31 7.08
CA GLU A 267 -18.57 -29.45 7.82
C GLU A 267 -17.06 -29.61 7.59
N LEU A 268 -16.33 -29.88 8.66
CA LEU A 268 -14.93 -30.25 8.58
C LEU A 268 -14.82 -31.65 7.98
N VAL A 269 -13.89 -31.81 7.03
CA VAL A 269 -13.50 -33.13 6.53
C VAL A 269 -12.38 -33.68 7.41
N PRO A 270 -12.61 -34.78 8.14
CA PRO A 270 -11.61 -35.30 9.06
C PRO A 270 -10.26 -35.64 8.39
N ASP A 271 -9.20 -35.63 9.17
CA ASP A 271 -7.84 -36.03 8.79
C ASP A 271 -7.25 -35.23 7.60
N THR A 272 -7.66 -33.96 7.44
CA THR A 272 -7.21 -33.10 6.34
C THR A 272 -6.36 -31.88 6.76
N LYS A 273 -5.93 -31.83 8.02
CA LYS A 273 -5.14 -30.72 8.56
C LYS A 273 -3.82 -30.55 7.81
N SER A 274 -3.51 -29.33 7.41
CA SER A 274 -2.24 -28.97 6.77
C SER A 274 -1.06 -29.36 7.67
N GLY A 275 0.00 -29.91 7.08
CA GLY A 275 1.17 -30.37 7.80
C GLY A 275 1.04 -31.74 8.49
N THR A 276 -0.09 -32.44 8.34
CA THR A 276 -0.27 -33.83 8.82
C THR A 276 -0.24 -34.83 7.66
N PRO A 277 -0.03 -36.15 7.93
CA PRO A 277 0.01 -37.16 6.89
C PRO A 277 -1.26 -37.24 6.03
N GLY A 278 -2.43 -36.86 6.57
CA GLY A 278 -3.72 -36.85 5.84
C GLY A 278 -4.00 -35.57 5.05
N ALA A 279 -3.12 -34.57 5.11
CA ALA A 279 -3.37 -33.25 4.50
C ALA A 279 -3.81 -33.30 3.03
N ASP A 280 -3.20 -34.17 2.23
CA ASP A 280 -3.46 -34.28 0.79
C ASP A 280 -4.44 -35.41 0.41
N SER A 281 -5.09 -36.03 1.39
CA SER A 281 -6.07 -37.11 1.18
C SER A 281 -7.29 -36.65 0.36
N VAL A 282 -7.65 -35.35 0.48
CA VAL A 282 -8.74 -34.71 -0.25
C VAL A 282 -8.21 -33.56 -1.10
N LYS A 283 -8.28 -33.73 -2.41
CA LYS A 283 -7.88 -32.69 -3.36
C LYS A 283 -8.99 -31.63 -3.50
N VAL A 284 -8.64 -30.36 -3.33
CA VAL A 284 -9.53 -29.22 -3.52
C VAL A 284 -8.89 -28.21 -4.46
N LYS A 285 -9.70 -27.46 -5.19
CA LYS A 285 -9.22 -26.40 -6.10
C LYS A 285 -9.12 -25.03 -5.37
N GLY A 286 -10.01 -24.82 -4.40
CA GLY A 286 -10.10 -23.54 -3.66
C GLY A 286 -9.30 -23.57 -2.37
N VAL A 287 -8.56 -22.49 -2.14
CA VAL A 287 -7.92 -22.18 -0.85
C VAL A 287 -8.36 -20.79 -0.45
N ILE A 288 -8.91 -20.65 0.76
CA ILE A 288 -9.36 -19.37 1.31
C ILE A 288 -8.63 -19.06 2.62
N THR A 289 -8.48 -17.77 2.90
CA THR A 289 -7.95 -17.24 4.18
C THR A 289 -9.06 -17.17 5.22
N TRP A 290 -8.69 -17.20 6.48
CA TRP A 290 -9.61 -17.21 7.60
C TRP A 290 -8.92 -16.70 8.86
N VAL A 291 -9.69 -16.32 9.86
CA VAL A 291 -9.21 -15.95 11.19
C VAL A 291 -10.11 -16.60 12.24
N GLY A 292 -9.53 -17.18 13.30
CA GLY A 292 -10.29 -17.77 14.40
C GLY A 292 -11.08 -16.70 15.13
N LEU A 293 -12.33 -17.01 15.50
CA LEU A 293 -13.16 -16.03 16.21
C LEU A 293 -12.63 -15.75 17.62
N THR A 294 -12.00 -16.73 18.24
CA THR A 294 -11.55 -16.68 19.65
C THR A 294 -10.28 -15.88 19.86
N ASP A 295 -9.40 -15.79 18.85
CA ASP A 295 -8.09 -15.14 18.93
C ASP A 295 -7.92 -14.01 17.91
N ALA A 296 -9.00 -13.64 17.22
CA ALA A 296 -9.00 -12.55 16.28
C ALA A 296 -8.65 -11.20 16.91
N VAL A 297 -7.87 -10.43 16.20
CA VAL A 297 -7.59 -9.03 16.53
C VAL A 297 -8.45 -8.13 15.65
N GLU A 298 -9.41 -7.43 16.25
CA GLU A 298 -10.20 -6.43 15.52
C GLU A 298 -9.35 -5.20 15.22
N ALA A 299 -9.40 -4.70 13.99
CA ALA A 299 -8.60 -3.58 13.53
C ALA A 299 -9.36 -2.68 12.55
N GLU A 300 -9.03 -1.39 12.56
CA GLU A 300 -9.36 -0.47 11.48
C GLU A 300 -8.38 -0.67 10.33
N VAL A 301 -8.87 -0.91 9.12
CA VAL A 301 -8.04 -1.01 7.92
C VAL A 301 -8.45 0.06 6.93
N ARG A 302 -7.48 0.89 6.56
CA ARG A 302 -7.63 1.98 5.60
C ARG A 302 -7.12 1.53 4.24
N LEU A 303 -8.05 1.39 3.31
CA LEU A 303 -7.77 0.96 1.94
C LEU A 303 -7.51 2.19 1.08
N TYR A 304 -6.26 2.65 1.10
CA TYR A 304 -5.83 3.77 0.27
C TYR A 304 -5.62 3.35 -1.18
N ASP A 305 -6.04 4.20 -2.10
CA ASP A 305 -5.78 4.10 -3.53
C ASP A 305 -5.14 5.41 -4.05
N ARG A 306 -5.03 5.57 -5.37
CA ARG A 306 -4.50 6.78 -6.00
C ARG A 306 -5.42 7.96 -5.72
N LEU A 307 -4.83 9.11 -5.39
CA LEU A 307 -5.60 10.33 -5.07
C LEU A 307 -6.34 10.87 -6.30
N PHE A 308 -5.78 10.67 -7.49
CA PHE A 308 -6.37 11.13 -8.75
C PHE A 308 -6.76 9.95 -9.64
N ALA A 309 -7.89 10.09 -10.34
CA ALA A 309 -8.37 9.14 -11.34
C ALA A 309 -7.81 9.41 -12.75
N ASP A 310 -7.37 10.65 -13.03
CA ASP A 310 -6.76 11.05 -14.30
C ASP A 310 -5.23 10.86 -14.25
N PRO A 311 -4.60 10.24 -15.26
CA PRO A 311 -3.13 10.12 -15.31
C PRO A 311 -2.40 11.46 -15.37
N HIS A 312 -3.06 12.52 -15.85
CA HIS A 312 -2.50 13.88 -15.98
C HIS A 312 -3.46 14.91 -15.35
N PRO A 313 -3.58 14.94 -14.00
CA PRO A 313 -4.67 15.65 -13.32
C PRO A 313 -4.70 17.16 -13.59
N ASP A 314 -3.55 17.78 -13.84
CA ASP A 314 -3.41 19.22 -14.02
C ASP A 314 -2.91 19.63 -15.43
N ALA A 315 -2.92 18.72 -16.38
CA ALA A 315 -2.47 18.99 -17.76
C ALA A 315 -3.48 19.87 -18.51
N GLY A 316 -2.96 20.73 -19.38
CA GLY A 316 -3.79 21.55 -20.28
C GLY A 316 -4.66 22.58 -19.58
N GLY A 317 -4.32 23.00 -18.36
CA GLY A 317 -5.09 23.98 -17.59
C GLY A 317 -6.38 23.46 -16.97
N LYS A 318 -6.55 22.13 -16.88
CA LYS A 318 -7.68 21.48 -16.21
C LYS A 318 -7.76 21.91 -14.73
N ASN A 319 -8.98 21.95 -14.21
CA ASN A 319 -9.18 22.01 -12.76
C ASN A 319 -8.84 20.63 -12.16
N PHE A 320 -7.71 20.53 -11.50
CA PHE A 320 -7.22 19.27 -10.94
C PHE A 320 -8.13 18.68 -9.85
N LEU A 321 -8.98 19.49 -9.22
CA LEU A 321 -9.95 19.01 -8.23
C LEU A 321 -11.02 18.10 -8.85
N GLU A 322 -11.35 18.30 -10.11
CA GLU A 322 -12.29 17.44 -10.85
C GLU A 322 -11.70 16.05 -11.17
N ALA A 323 -10.38 15.92 -11.08
CA ALA A 323 -9.67 14.66 -11.29
C ALA A 323 -9.51 13.84 -9.99
N LEU A 324 -9.97 14.35 -8.85
CA LEU A 324 -9.88 13.60 -7.59
C LEU A 324 -10.65 12.27 -7.69
N ASN A 325 -10.04 11.22 -7.17
CA ASN A 325 -10.67 9.91 -7.04
C ASN A 325 -11.53 9.87 -5.76
N PRO A 326 -12.86 9.79 -5.87
CA PRO A 326 -13.75 9.74 -4.71
C PRO A 326 -13.53 8.49 -3.86
N ASP A 327 -13.04 7.41 -4.46
CA ASP A 327 -12.78 6.12 -3.82
C ASP A 327 -11.30 5.98 -3.38
N SER A 328 -10.57 7.10 -3.29
CA SER A 328 -9.14 7.09 -2.90
C SER A 328 -8.88 6.62 -1.47
N LEU A 329 -9.92 6.54 -0.64
CA LEU A 329 -9.88 6.00 0.71
C LEU A 329 -11.21 5.36 1.07
N SER A 330 -11.17 4.09 1.44
CA SER A 330 -12.26 3.41 2.16
C SER A 330 -11.74 2.84 3.47
N VAL A 331 -12.61 2.74 4.47
CA VAL A 331 -12.26 2.24 5.81
C VAL A 331 -13.12 1.02 6.11
N ALA A 332 -12.48 -0.05 6.56
CA ALA A 332 -13.13 -1.29 6.94
C ALA A 332 -12.77 -1.69 8.38
N THR A 333 -13.70 -2.35 9.06
CA THR A 333 -13.38 -3.11 10.27
C THR A 333 -12.99 -4.51 9.83
N ALA A 334 -11.77 -4.91 10.16
CA ALA A 334 -11.19 -6.19 9.78
C ALA A 334 -10.90 -7.06 10.99
N TYR A 335 -10.84 -8.37 10.78
CA TYR A 335 -10.33 -9.34 11.76
C TYR A 335 -9.01 -9.92 11.28
N LEU A 336 -8.01 -9.83 12.14
CA LEU A 336 -6.62 -10.19 11.87
C LEU A 336 -6.19 -11.38 12.72
N GLU A 337 -5.24 -12.17 12.22
CA GLU A 337 -4.66 -13.25 13.02
C GLU A 337 -3.90 -12.70 14.24
N PRO A 338 -3.75 -13.50 15.33
CA PRO A 338 -3.24 -13.02 16.61
C PRO A 338 -1.78 -12.55 16.56
N SER A 339 -0.99 -12.95 15.57
CA SER A 339 0.40 -12.46 15.40
C SER A 339 0.49 -10.95 15.23
N LEU A 340 -0.59 -10.29 14.78
CA LEU A 340 -0.65 -8.85 14.56
C LEU A 340 -1.01 -8.05 15.83
N ALA A 341 -1.34 -8.72 16.95
CA ALA A 341 -1.65 -8.07 18.22
C ALA A 341 -0.48 -7.26 18.80
N GLN A 342 0.76 -7.63 18.45
CA GLN A 342 1.99 -7.01 18.93
C GLN A 342 2.63 -6.06 17.89
N ALA A 343 1.94 -5.78 16.78
CA ALA A 343 2.44 -4.86 15.76
C ALA A 343 2.74 -3.49 16.37
N GLN A 344 3.84 -2.90 15.93
CA GLN A 344 4.23 -1.55 16.31
C GLN A 344 3.96 -0.57 15.17
N ALA A 345 3.74 0.68 15.49
CA ALA A 345 3.56 1.74 14.49
C ALA A 345 4.73 1.76 13.50
N GLY A 346 4.42 1.63 12.21
CA GLY A 346 5.40 1.54 11.13
C GLY A 346 5.80 0.13 10.70
N ASP A 347 5.39 -0.91 11.43
CA ASP A 347 5.60 -2.29 11.01
C ASP A 347 4.81 -2.59 9.74
N THR A 348 5.43 -3.32 8.83
CA THR A 348 4.83 -3.69 7.54
C THR A 348 4.52 -5.19 7.49
N PHE A 349 3.39 -5.53 6.86
CA PHE A 349 2.94 -6.91 6.71
C PHE A 349 2.37 -7.14 5.31
N GLN A 350 2.46 -8.38 4.83
CA GLN A 350 1.60 -8.80 3.74
C GLN A 350 0.34 -9.45 4.31
N PHE A 351 -0.82 -8.83 4.13
CA PHE A 351 -2.09 -9.51 4.35
C PHE A 351 -2.34 -10.42 3.15
N GLU A 352 -2.25 -11.72 3.42
CA GLU A 352 -2.30 -12.74 2.38
C GLU A 352 -3.55 -12.61 1.52
N ARG A 353 -3.41 -12.63 0.18
CA ARG A 353 -4.42 -12.36 -0.85
C ARG A 353 -4.80 -10.88 -1.05
N HIS A 354 -4.51 -9.98 -0.11
CA HIS A 354 -4.97 -8.57 -0.18
C HIS A 354 -3.89 -7.60 -0.64
N GLY A 355 -2.68 -7.71 -0.12
CA GLY A 355 -1.61 -6.76 -0.41
C GLY A 355 -0.68 -6.52 0.77
N TYR A 356 0.03 -5.40 0.69
CA TYR A 356 0.94 -4.96 1.74
C TYR A 356 0.31 -3.83 2.53
N PHE A 357 0.50 -3.89 3.84
CA PHE A 357 -0.08 -2.97 4.81
C PHE A 357 0.97 -2.54 5.80
N VAL A 358 0.81 -1.33 6.33
CA VAL A 358 1.66 -0.78 7.38
C VAL A 358 0.80 -0.40 8.58
N ALA A 359 1.25 -0.71 9.80
CA ALA A 359 0.63 -0.17 11.00
C ALA A 359 0.79 1.35 11.02
N ASP A 360 -0.31 2.10 11.09
CA ASP A 360 -0.30 3.55 10.94
C ASP A 360 0.60 4.22 12.00
N ARG A 361 1.45 5.15 11.60
CA ARG A 361 2.45 5.75 12.48
C ARG A 361 1.87 6.66 13.56
N GLU A 362 0.69 7.22 13.30
CA GLU A 362 0.02 8.21 14.18
C GLU A 362 -1.12 7.58 14.97
N ASP A 363 -1.92 6.74 14.31
CA ASP A 363 -3.20 6.26 14.85
C ASP A 363 -3.12 4.86 15.42
N HIS A 364 -2.15 4.02 14.99
CA HIS A 364 -1.98 2.66 15.53
C HIS A 364 -1.46 2.71 16.97
N LYS A 365 -2.20 2.08 17.88
CA LYS A 365 -1.89 2.03 19.31
C LYS A 365 -2.25 0.66 19.89
N PRO A 366 -1.63 0.24 20.99
CA PRO A 366 -2.08 -0.93 21.73
C PRO A 366 -3.59 -0.84 22.06
N GLY A 367 -4.34 -1.88 21.71
CA GLY A 367 -5.79 -1.93 21.88
C GLY A 367 -6.61 -1.17 20.83
N ARG A 368 -5.96 -0.48 19.90
CA ARG A 368 -6.58 0.16 18.73
C ARG A 368 -5.71 -0.01 17.47
N PRO A 369 -5.66 -1.21 16.92
CA PRO A 369 -4.87 -1.45 15.73
C PRO A 369 -5.44 -0.70 14.51
N VAL A 370 -4.58 0.02 13.79
CA VAL A 370 -4.91 0.73 12.54
C VAL A 370 -3.86 0.38 11.49
N PHE A 371 -4.30 -0.11 10.33
CA PHE A 371 -3.42 -0.47 9.24
C PHE A 371 -3.78 0.26 7.95
N ASN A 372 -2.77 0.80 7.27
CA ASN A 372 -2.90 1.46 5.99
C ASN A 372 -2.47 0.51 4.87
N LYS A 373 -3.26 0.38 3.81
CA LYS A 373 -2.87 -0.33 2.59
C LYS A 373 -1.76 0.44 1.88
N SER A 374 -0.60 -0.18 1.75
CA SER A 374 0.55 0.38 1.04
C SER A 374 0.42 0.16 -0.47
N THR A 375 0.25 -1.09 -0.89
CA THR A 375 0.03 -1.48 -2.30
C THR A 375 -0.63 -2.86 -2.39
N GLY A 376 -1.22 -3.18 -3.55
CA GLY A 376 -1.75 -4.53 -3.83
C GLY A 376 -0.64 -5.54 -4.14
N LEU A 377 -0.98 -6.84 -4.22
CA LEU A 377 -0.04 -7.90 -4.62
C LEU A 377 0.38 -7.80 -6.09
N ARG A 378 -0.43 -7.15 -6.90
CA ARG A 378 -0.21 -6.90 -8.34
C ARG A 378 -0.86 -5.58 -8.71
N ASP A 379 -0.45 -5.03 -9.83
CA ASP A 379 -1.16 -3.89 -10.39
C ASP A 379 -2.55 -4.33 -10.88
N SER A 380 -3.57 -3.71 -10.31
CA SER A 380 -4.99 -3.93 -10.64
C SER A 380 -5.72 -2.63 -10.99
N TRP A 381 -4.99 -1.52 -11.15
CA TRP A 381 -5.59 -0.24 -11.48
C TRP A 381 -6.27 -0.27 -12.86
N GLY A 382 -7.52 0.17 -12.91
CA GLY A 382 -8.29 0.24 -14.16
C GLY A 382 -8.71 -1.12 -14.77
N LYS A 383 -8.67 -2.21 -13.98
CA LYS A 383 -9.07 -3.56 -14.41
C LYS A 383 -10.40 -3.97 -13.81
#